data_b7e203036c4610e6cf0f979ddc468937
#
_entry.id   b7e203036c4610e6cf0f979ddc468937
#
_cell.length_a   1.000
_cell.length_b   1.000
_cell.length_c   1.000
_cell.angle_alpha   90.00
_cell.angle_beta   90.00
_cell.angle_gamma   90.00
#
_symmetry.space_group_name_H-M   'P 1'
#
loop_
_entity.id
_entity.type
_entity.pdbx_description
1 polymer ?
#
loop_
_entity_poly.entity_id
_entity_poly.type
_entity_poly.pdbx_seq_one_letter_code
_entity_poly.pdbx_strand_id
1 'polypeptide(L)'
;MNRVLIVEDQSDIRKLIRMTLEFEAYEIHEASDGASGLRMARAVMPSIMLLDVMMPREMDGLQVCQAIKTDPQLRHIKVVLLTARGQARDQEAGRAAGADEYLVKPFSPLQLIDTIERLMTTA
;
A
#
# COMPACT_ATOMS: atom_id res chain seq x y z
N MET A 1 -12.32 -6.39 -12.60
CA MET A 1 -12.32 -5.91 -11.21
C MET A 1 -10.91 -5.62 -10.77
N ASN A 2 -10.65 -4.43 -10.24
CA ASN A 2 -9.33 -4.08 -9.74
C ASN A 2 -9.03 -4.78 -8.43
N ARG A 3 -7.78 -5.20 -8.26
CA ARG A 3 -7.33 -5.87 -7.04
C ARG A 3 -6.55 -4.91 -6.18
N VAL A 4 -6.89 -4.88 -4.90
CA VAL A 4 -6.21 -4.06 -3.89
C VAL A 4 -5.56 -4.99 -2.87
N LEU A 5 -4.27 -4.80 -2.63
CA LEU A 5 -3.56 -5.53 -1.60
C LEU A 5 -3.27 -4.59 -0.43
N ILE A 6 -3.72 -4.96 0.76
CA ILE A 6 -3.50 -4.19 1.98
C ILE A 6 -2.40 -4.89 2.78
N VAL A 7 -1.29 -4.19 3.03
CA VAL A 7 -0.18 -4.72 3.82
C VAL A 7 -0.04 -3.85 5.06
N GLU A 8 -0.54 -4.34 6.18
CA GLU A 8 -0.62 -3.61 7.43
C GLU A 8 -0.58 -4.61 8.60
N ASP A 9 0.33 -4.42 9.53
CA ASP A 9 0.48 -5.33 10.67
C ASP A 9 -0.59 -5.16 11.74
N GLN A 10 -1.14 -3.95 11.90
CA GLN A 10 -2.18 -3.70 12.87
C GLN A 10 -3.54 -4.13 12.34
N SER A 11 -4.11 -5.15 12.95
CA SER A 11 -5.34 -5.77 12.44
C SER A 11 -6.54 -4.82 12.44
N ASP A 12 -6.62 -3.91 13.40
CA ASP A 12 -7.72 -2.95 13.47
C ASP A 12 -7.65 -1.92 12.34
N ILE A 13 -6.46 -1.46 12.00
CA ILE A 13 -6.27 -0.54 10.87
C ILE A 13 -6.55 -1.26 9.56
N ARG A 14 -6.04 -2.48 9.41
CA ARG A 14 -6.29 -3.30 8.23
C ARG A 14 -7.78 -3.54 8.02
N LYS A 15 -8.49 -3.82 9.11
CA LYS A 15 -9.94 -4.02 9.08
C LYS A 15 -10.68 -2.75 8.67
N LEU A 16 -10.25 -1.61 9.20
CA LEU A 16 -10.85 -0.32 8.84
C LEU A 16 -10.70 -0.03 7.35
N ILE A 17 -9.51 -0.25 6.82
CA ILE A 17 -9.25 -0.05 5.39
C ILE A 17 -10.15 -0.98 4.57
N ARG A 18 -10.23 -2.26 4.97
CA ARG A 18 -11.06 -3.22 4.27
C ARG A 18 -12.53 -2.80 4.27
N MET A 19 -13.04 -2.40 5.42
CA MET A 19 -14.43 -1.95 5.54
C MET A 19 -14.71 -0.75 4.66
N THR A 20 -13.78 0.18 4.58
CA THR A 20 -13.91 1.36 3.72
C THR A 20 -14.01 0.95 2.25
N LEU A 21 -13.22 -0.02 1.83
CA LEU A 21 -13.14 -0.42 0.43
C LEU A 21 -14.21 -1.44 0.02
N GLU A 22 -14.87 -2.07 0.97
CA GLU A 22 -15.92 -3.05 0.66
C GLU A 22 -17.10 -2.45 -0.09
N PHE A 23 -17.31 -1.15 0.05
CA PHE A 23 -18.37 -0.45 -0.68
C PHE A 23 -17.99 -0.15 -2.13
N GLU A 24 -16.74 -0.39 -2.48
CA GLU A 24 -16.24 -0.19 -3.84
C GLU A 24 -16.09 -1.55 -4.53
N ALA A 25 -16.02 -1.53 -5.85
CA ALA A 25 -15.92 -2.77 -6.64
C ALA A 25 -14.47 -3.24 -6.74
N TYR A 26 -13.85 -3.52 -5.60
CA TYR A 26 -12.47 -4.03 -5.55
C TYR A 26 -12.43 -5.46 -5.02
N GLU A 27 -11.52 -6.25 -5.57
CA GLU A 27 -11.14 -7.53 -4.99
C GLU A 27 -10.04 -7.23 -3.97
N ILE A 28 -10.28 -7.55 -2.69
CA ILE A 28 -9.41 -7.13 -1.60
C ILE A 28 -8.61 -8.32 -1.06
N HIS A 29 -7.30 -8.14 -0.95
CA HIS A 29 -6.39 -9.10 -0.35
C HIS A 29 -5.64 -8.45 0.78
N GLU A 30 -5.20 -9.22 1.76
CA GLU A 30 -4.54 -8.69 2.95
C GLU A 30 -3.29 -9.47 3.28
N ALA A 31 -2.29 -8.77 3.80
CA ALA A 31 -1.08 -9.35 4.37
C ALA A 31 -0.72 -8.59 5.63
N SER A 32 -0.08 -9.24 6.58
CA SER A 32 0.21 -8.67 7.89
C SER A 32 1.67 -8.29 8.11
N ASP A 33 2.54 -8.59 7.15
CA ASP A 33 3.95 -8.18 7.22
C ASP A 33 4.52 -8.00 5.82
N GLY A 34 5.75 -7.47 5.76
CA GLY A 34 6.37 -7.13 4.49
C GLY A 34 6.66 -8.33 3.60
N ALA A 35 7.18 -9.40 4.18
CA ALA A 35 7.52 -10.60 3.41
C ALA A 35 6.26 -11.25 2.82
N SER A 36 5.20 -11.36 3.62
CA SER A 36 3.92 -11.89 3.16
C SER A 36 3.32 -11.00 2.08
N GLY A 37 3.44 -9.67 2.26
CA GLY A 37 2.96 -8.70 1.28
C GLY A 37 3.64 -8.87 -0.07
N LEU A 38 4.94 -9.05 -0.06
CA LEU A 38 5.69 -9.23 -1.31
C LEU A 38 5.30 -10.55 -2.00
N ARG A 39 5.18 -11.63 -1.23
CA ARG A 39 4.73 -12.92 -1.78
C ARG A 39 3.32 -12.80 -2.38
N MET A 40 2.43 -12.13 -1.66
CA MET A 40 1.06 -11.93 -2.09
C MET A 40 1.00 -11.08 -3.37
N ALA A 41 1.84 -10.05 -3.46
CA ALA A 41 1.91 -9.22 -4.65
C ALA A 41 2.27 -10.05 -5.89
N ARG A 42 3.20 -10.98 -5.75
CA ARG A 42 3.57 -11.86 -6.86
C ARG A 42 2.46 -12.84 -7.24
N ALA A 43 1.73 -13.32 -6.24
CA ALA A 43 0.66 -14.30 -6.47
C ALA A 43 -0.60 -13.66 -7.05
N VAL A 44 -0.97 -12.49 -6.56
CA VAL A 44 -2.24 -11.83 -6.88
C VAL A 44 -2.11 -10.82 -8.01
N MET A 45 -0.95 -10.21 -8.16
CA MET A 45 -0.70 -9.14 -9.12
C MET A 45 -1.73 -8.02 -8.97
N PRO A 46 -1.74 -7.34 -7.82
CA PRO A 46 -2.74 -6.30 -7.58
C PRO A 46 -2.52 -5.07 -8.47
N SER A 47 -3.57 -4.30 -8.66
CA SER A 47 -3.46 -3.01 -9.35
C SER A 47 -2.80 -1.97 -8.45
N ILE A 48 -3.07 -2.08 -7.14
CA ILE A 48 -2.59 -1.11 -6.15
C ILE A 48 -2.28 -1.83 -4.83
N MET A 49 -1.22 -1.38 -4.14
CA MET A 49 -0.86 -1.83 -2.80
C MET A 49 -0.96 -0.67 -1.83
N LEU A 50 -1.62 -0.89 -0.72
CA LEU A 50 -1.62 0.02 0.42
C LEU A 50 -0.65 -0.58 1.43
N LEU A 51 0.45 0.10 1.70
CA LEU A 51 1.62 -0.49 2.34
C LEU A 51 2.09 0.35 3.51
N ASP A 52 1.93 -0.18 4.72
CA ASP A 52 2.41 0.50 5.92
C ASP A 52 3.93 0.57 5.91
N VAL A 53 4.48 1.76 6.20
CA VAL A 53 5.93 1.95 6.27
C VAL A 53 6.51 1.24 7.50
N MET A 54 5.85 1.38 8.64
CA MET A 54 6.34 0.85 9.91
C MET A 54 5.79 -0.54 10.17
N MET A 55 6.52 -1.55 9.76
CA MET A 55 6.16 -2.94 10.03
C MET A 55 7.29 -3.65 10.74
N PRO A 56 6.95 -4.62 11.61
CA PRO A 56 7.97 -5.39 12.32
C PRO A 56 8.68 -6.37 11.40
N ARG A 57 9.75 -6.98 11.94
CA ARG A 57 10.51 -8.04 11.31
C ARG A 57 11.45 -7.52 10.23
N GLU A 58 11.78 -8.37 9.28
CA GLU A 58 12.91 -8.19 8.38
C GLU A 58 12.69 -7.15 7.29
N MET A 59 11.42 -6.98 6.86
CA MET A 59 11.12 -6.04 5.77
C MET A 59 10.09 -5.03 6.22
N ASP A 60 10.46 -3.75 6.17
CA ASP A 60 9.49 -2.67 6.37
C ASP A 60 8.86 -2.28 5.03
N GLY A 61 7.94 -1.32 5.07
CA GLY A 61 7.23 -0.89 3.88
C GLY A 61 8.11 -0.27 2.82
N LEU A 62 9.16 0.41 3.22
CA LEU A 62 10.09 1.03 2.26
C LEU A 62 10.85 -0.03 1.47
N GLN A 63 11.30 -1.08 2.16
CA GLN A 63 12.00 -2.17 1.53
C GLN A 63 11.09 -2.94 0.56
N VAL A 64 9.84 -3.18 0.95
CA VAL A 64 8.86 -3.82 0.08
C VAL A 64 8.59 -2.96 -1.14
N CYS A 65 8.40 -1.66 -0.95
CA CYS A 65 8.17 -0.72 -2.04
C CYS A 65 9.32 -0.76 -3.04
N GLN A 66 10.55 -0.69 -2.54
CA GLN A 66 11.73 -0.75 -3.40
C GLN A 66 11.80 -2.06 -4.17
N ALA A 67 11.49 -3.19 -3.52
CA ALA A 67 11.49 -4.50 -4.18
C ALA A 67 10.45 -4.55 -5.31
N ILE A 68 9.26 -4.00 -5.06
CA ILE A 68 8.21 -3.93 -6.07
C ILE A 68 8.64 -3.06 -7.26
N LYS A 69 9.17 -1.87 -6.97
CA LYS A 69 9.46 -0.88 -8.02
C LYS A 69 10.71 -1.19 -8.83
N THR A 70 11.58 -2.05 -8.32
CA THR A 70 12.78 -2.47 -9.05
C THR A 70 12.60 -3.79 -9.80
N ASP A 71 11.48 -4.49 -9.57
CA ASP A 71 11.19 -5.76 -10.25
C ASP A 71 10.40 -5.46 -11.54
N PRO A 72 10.93 -5.83 -12.71
CA PRO A 72 10.25 -5.56 -13.99
C PRO A 72 8.85 -6.16 -14.08
N GLN A 73 8.57 -7.23 -13.33
CA GLN A 73 7.26 -7.86 -13.35
C GLN A 73 6.26 -7.20 -12.41
N LEU A 74 6.75 -6.43 -11.40
CA LEU A 74 5.90 -5.87 -10.36
C LEU A 74 5.83 -4.34 -10.38
N ARG A 75 6.75 -3.67 -11.06
CA ARG A 75 6.86 -2.21 -10.99
C ARG A 75 5.63 -1.46 -11.49
N HIS A 76 4.75 -2.11 -12.23
CA HIS A 76 3.50 -1.50 -12.68
C HIS A 76 2.47 -1.35 -11.56
N ILE A 77 2.65 -2.08 -10.46
CA ILE A 77 1.76 -1.99 -9.30
C ILE A 77 1.88 -0.60 -8.69
N LYS A 78 0.76 0.09 -8.51
CA LYS A 78 0.77 1.38 -7.83
C LYS A 78 0.95 1.15 -6.34
N VAL A 79 1.88 1.87 -5.71
CA VAL A 79 2.16 1.71 -4.28
C VAL A 79 1.82 2.99 -3.54
N VAL A 80 0.94 2.88 -2.55
CA VAL A 80 0.60 3.96 -1.62
C VAL A 80 1.21 3.59 -0.27
N LEU A 81 2.12 4.41 0.23
CA LEU A 81 2.70 4.20 1.55
C LEU A 81 1.82 4.85 2.62
N LEU A 82 1.60 4.12 3.70
CA LEU A 82 0.87 4.63 4.87
C LEU A 82 1.91 5.03 5.91
N THR A 83 2.00 6.33 6.18
CA THR A 83 3.06 6.89 7.02
C THR A 83 2.50 7.52 8.29
N ALA A 84 3.33 7.65 9.32
CA ALA A 84 2.95 8.34 10.54
C ALA A 84 3.01 9.85 10.34
N ARG A 85 2.18 10.58 11.10
CA ARG A 85 2.16 12.03 11.05
C ARG A 85 3.55 12.61 11.37
N GLY A 86 3.92 13.66 10.65
CA GLY A 86 5.14 14.38 10.93
C GLY A 86 6.42 13.71 10.45
N GLN A 87 6.29 12.65 9.67
CA GLN A 87 7.44 11.89 9.18
C GLN A 87 7.83 12.35 7.77
N ALA A 88 8.32 13.59 7.65
CA ALA A 88 8.80 14.09 6.37
C ALA A 88 9.92 13.22 5.80
N ARG A 89 10.74 12.65 6.70
CA ARG A 89 11.80 11.72 6.31
C ARG A 89 11.25 10.48 5.62
N ASP A 90 10.11 9.97 6.09
CA ASP A 90 9.47 8.81 5.47
C ASP A 90 8.96 9.13 4.08
N GLN A 91 8.49 10.35 3.85
CA GLN A 91 8.03 10.77 2.54
C GLN A 91 9.18 10.84 1.54
N GLU A 92 10.32 11.38 1.95
CA GLU A 92 11.50 11.41 1.10
C GLU A 92 12.01 10.01 0.79
N ALA A 93 12.07 9.15 1.80
CA ALA A 93 12.49 7.77 1.63
C ALA A 93 11.51 7.00 0.74
N GLY A 94 10.21 7.26 0.88
CA GLY A 94 9.19 6.66 0.04
C GLY A 94 9.32 7.08 -1.41
N ARG A 95 9.59 8.36 -1.64
CA ARG A 95 9.82 8.87 -2.99
C ARG A 95 11.05 8.22 -3.61
N ALA A 96 12.13 8.10 -2.83
CA ALA A 96 13.35 7.44 -3.28
C ALA A 96 13.12 5.94 -3.56
N ALA A 97 12.21 5.30 -2.83
CA ALA A 97 11.85 3.89 -3.05
C ALA A 97 10.90 3.70 -4.24
N GLY A 98 10.39 4.80 -4.81
CA GLY A 98 9.54 4.76 -6.00
C GLY A 98 8.05 4.72 -5.73
N ALA A 99 7.61 5.05 -4.50
CA ALA A 99 6.19 5.07 -4.17
C ALA A 99 5.42 6.06 -5.06
N ASP A 100 4.20 5.69 -5.41
CA ASP A 100 3.35 6.53 -6.26
C ASP A 100 2.62 7.60 -5.46
N GLU A 101 2.32 7.32 -4.20
CA GLU A 101 1.61 8.24 -3.32
C GLU A 101 1.82 7.87 -1.86
N TYR A 102 1.48 8.76 -0.93
CA TYR A 102 1.41 8.42 0.49
C TYR A 102 0.15 8.97 1.13
N LEU A 103 -0.26 8.29 2.21
CA LEU A 103 -1.31 8.76 3.09
C LEU A 103 -0.74 8.83 4.50
N VAL A 104 -0.93 9.97 5.15
CA VAL A 104 -0.46 10.19 6.52
C VAL A 104 -1.55 9.72 7.49
N LYS A 105 -1.18 8.87 8.43
CA LYS A 105 -2.10 8.41 9.48
C LYS A 105 -2.26 9.48 10.54
N PRO A 106 -3.47 9.68 11.06
CA PRO A 106 -4.70 9.04 10.64
C PRO A 106 -5.26 9.69 9.38
N PHE A 107 -5.78 8.90 8.47
CA PHE A 107 -6.44 9.39 7.26
C PHE A 107 -7.92 9.08 7.32
N SER A 108 -8.72 9.89 6.62
CA SER A 108 -10.15 9.65 6.55
C SER A 108 -10.48 8.62 5.47
N PRO A 109 -11.62 7.95 5.55
CA PRO A 109 -12.07 7.07 4.47
C PRO A 109 -12.12 7.77 3.11
N LEU A 110 -12.54 9.03 3.10
CA LEU A 110 -12.64 9.80 1.86
C LEU A 110 -11.26 10.04 1.24
N GLN A 111 -10.26 10.35 2.07
CA GLN A 111 -8.88 10.52 1.58
C GLN A 111 -8.35 9.23 0.97
N LEU A 112 -8.64 8.10 1.60
CA LEU A 112 -8.21 6.80 1.10
C LEU A 112 -8.83 6.50 -0.26
N ILE A 113 -10.15 6.65 -0.37
CA ILE A 113 -10.87 6.38 -1.61
C ILE A 113 -10.39 7.32 -2.72
N ASP A 114 -10.24 8.60 -2.42
CA ASP A 114 -9.80 9.59 -3.39
C ASP A 114 -8.41 9.27 -3.94
N THR A 115 -7.50 8.88 -3.05
CA THR A 115 -6.13 8.51 -3.45
C THR A 115 -6.14 7.30 -4.38
N ILE A 116 -6.91 6.28 -4.04
CA ILE A 116 -6.99 5.06 -4.85
C ILE A 116 -7.60 5.37 -6.22
N GLU A 117 -8.70 6.10 -6.25
CA GLU A 117 -9.36 6.45 -7.51
C GLU A 117 -8.45 7.26 -8.42
N ARG A 118 -7.73 8.21 -7.85
CA ARG A 118 -6.81 9.05 -8.62
C ARG A 118 -5.70 8.21 -9.26
N LEU A 119 -5.15 7.26 -8.53
CA LEU A 119 -4.11 6.39 -9.06
C LEU A 119 -4.64 5.39 -10.09
N MET A 120 -5.86 4.92 -9.90
CA MET A 120 -6.47 3.95 -10.81
C MET A 120 -6.86 4.57 -12.15
N THR A 121 -7.09 5.88 -12.20
CA THR A 121 -7.44 6.58 -13.42
C THR A 121 -6.23 7.12 -14.17
N THR A 122 -5.05 7.07 -13.57
CA THR A 122 -3.81 7.52 -14.21
C THR A 122 -3.27 6.39 -15.10
N ALA A 123 -3.08 6.69 -16.35
CA ALA A 123 -2.59 5.72 -17.31
C ALA A 123 -1.08 5.45 -17.14
#